data_ec2d313301d3d91c135e42ba70b3f966
#
_entry.id   ec2d313301d3d91c135e42ba70b3f966
#
_cell.length_a   1.000
_cell.length_b   1.000
_cell.length_c   1.000
_cell.angle_alpha   90.00
_cell.angle_beta   90.00
_cell.angle_gamma   90.00
#
_symmetry.space_group_name_H-M   'P 1'
#
loop_
_entity.id
_entity.type
_entity.pdbx_description
1 polymer ?
#
loop_
_entity_poly.entity_id
_entity_poly.type
_entity_poly.pdbx_seq_one_letter_code
_entity_poly.pdbx_strand_id
1 'polypeptide(L)'
;MFDKLFSPKSVAIIGASTKELSIGNVITKNLLRYDFKGAIYPINPKADEVRGVKAYKTIFDISEDVDLAHISIPAKFVAQAVEDCGKKGVKYIIINSAGFKEIGTEGEALEKEVVTIARKYGVRIFGPNCQGIINSDPDVRAYCDFTFTYPEPGHISVVAQSGGVGAVIMQRFFDLGVGMRYYASNGNACDISIEEIIRYWGDDEQTRVIVLYVEGLHTL
;
A
#
# COMPACT_ATOMS: atom_id res chain seq x y z
N MET A 1 -14.58 7.70 -0.66
CA MET A 1 -14.61 6.23 -0.52
C MET A 1 -13.23 5.68 -0.13
N PHE A 2 -12.16 5.99 -0.87
CA PHE A 2 -10.79 5.52 -0.58
C PHE A 2 -9.88 6.57 0.06
N ASP A 3 -10.44 7.54 0.75
CA ASP A 3 -9.65 8.64 1.35
C ASP A 3 -8.60 8.12 2.33
N LYS A 4 -8.95 7.15 3.18
CA LYS A 4 -8.01 6.55 4.13
C LYS A 4 -6.96 5.63 3.47
N LEU A 5 -7.17 5.20 2.22
CA LEU A 5 -6.17 4.47 1.44
C LEU A 5 -5.19 5.45 0.78
N PHE A 6 -5.70 6.42 0.01
CA PHE A 6 -4.85 7.32 -0.79
C PHE A 6 -4.41 8.59 -0.05
N SER A 7 -5.14 9.01 0.99
CA SER A 7 -4.80 10.18 1.82
C SER A 7 -4.86 9.85 3.31
N PRO A 8 -4.13 8.80 3.76
CA PRO A 8 -4.14 8.40 5.16
C PRO A 8 -3.54 9.48 6.06
N LYS A 9 -4.06 9.61 7.28
CA LYS A 9 -3.46 10.42 8.34
C LYS A 9 -2.50 9.62 9.21
N SER A 10 -2.52 8.30 9.09
CA SER A 10 -1.63 7.41 9.83
C SER A 10 -1.40 6.11 9.06
N VAL A 11 -0.16 5.60 9.11
CA VAL A 11 0.25 4.36 8.44
C VAL A 11 0.97 3.46 9.44
N ALA A 12 0.44 2.27 9.68
CA ALA A 12 1.12 1.21 10.41
C ALA A 12 1.87 0.29 9.44
N ILE A 13 3.15 0.00 9.70
CA ILE A 13 3.98 -0.83 8.82
C ILE A 13 4.29 -2.15 9.54
N ILE A 14 3.53 -3.20 9.24
CA ILE A 14 3.71 -4.55 9.81
C ILE A 14 4.82 -5.27 9.04
N GLY A 15 5.90 -5.59 9.75
CA GLY A 15 7.13 -6.08 9.14
C GLY A 15 8.15 -4.98 8.88
N ALA A 16 7.98 -3.80 9.50
CA ALA A 16 9.05 -2.81 9.58
C ALA A 16 10.30 -3.45 10.18
N SER A 17 11.46 -3.14 9.63
CA SER A 17 12.71 -3.81 9.99
C SER A 17 13.89 -2.83 10.07
N THR A 18 14.83 -3.09 10.95
CA THR A 18 16.11 -2.38 10.98
C THR A 18 17.05 -2.82 9.87
N LYS A 19 16.77 -3.98 9.22
CA LYS A 19 17.55 -4.47 8.08
C LYS A 19 17.30 -3.58 6.87
N GLU A 20 18.35 -2.91 6.40
CA GLU A 20 18.31 -2.14 5.16
C GLU A 20 17.85 -2.99 3.98
N LEU A 21 17.19 -2.38 3.02
CA LEU A 21 16.62 -3.01 1.82
C LEU A 21 15.51 -4.04 2.06
N SER A 22 15.11 -4.34 3.31
CA SER A 22 13.85 -5.03 3.52
C SER A 22 12.67 -4.12 3.15
N ILE A 23 11.60 -4.68 2.61
CA ILE A 23 10.46 -3.89 2.10
C ILE A 23 9.92 -2.94 3.19
N GLY A 24 9.66 -3.43 4.40
CA GLY A 24 9.16 -2.58 5.49
C GLY A 24 10.13 -1.47 5.92
N ASN A 25 11.46 -1.69 5.80
CA ASN A 25 12.45 -0.64 6.02
C ASN A 25 12.41 0.41 4.91
N VAL A 26 12.30 -0.03 3.64
CA VAL A 26 12.23 0.87 2.48
C VAL A 26 10.97 1.73 2.53
N ILE A 27 9.82 1.15 2.87
CA ILE A 27 8.56 1.90 3.00
C ILE A 27 8.67 2.94 4.12
N THR A 28 9.22 2.57 5.29
CA THR A 28 9.46 3.54 6.37
C THR A 28 10.36 4.68 5.89
N LYS A 29 11.46 4.35 5.18
CA LYS A 29 12.37 5.34 4.57
C LYS A 29 11.64 6.24 3.57
N ASN A 30 10.80 5.66 2.71
CA ASN A 30 10.13 6.40 1.65
C ASN A 30 9.11 7.38 2.21
N LEU A 31 8.32 6.99 3.21
CA LEU A 31 7.42 7.89 3.93
C LEU A 31 8.17 9.07 4.57
N LEU A 32 9.28 8.79 5.25
CA LEU A 32 10.10 9.84 5.87
C LEU A 32 10.72 10.77 4.82
N ARG A 33 11.33 10.20 3.78
CA ARG A 33 12.02 10.97 2.73
C ARG A 33 11.05 11.81 1.89
N TYR A 34 9.84 11.30 1.67
CA TYR A 34 8.81 12.02 0.90
C TYR A 34 8.05 13.04 1.74
N ASP A 35 8.43 13.18 3.02
CA ASP A 35 7.84 14.15 3.95
C ASP A 35 6.34 13.89 4.21
N PHE A 36 6.00 12.61 4.46
CA PHE A 36 4.62 12.21 4.77
C PHE A 36 4.05 13.06 5.91
N LYS A 37 2.86 13.60 5.72
CA LYS A 37 2.25 14.55 6.66
C LYS A 37 1.49 13.89 7.81
N GLY A 38 1.36 12.57 7.78
CA GLY A 38 0.69 11.77 8.82
C GLY A 38 1.64 11.11 9.80
N ALA A 39 1.08 10.31 10.70
CA ALA A 39 1.84 9.51 11.66
C ALA A 39 2.33 8.19 11.04
N ILE A 40 3.56 7.79 11.37
CA ILE A 40 4.17 6.52 10.94
C ILE A 40 4.34 5.64 12.17
N TYR A 41 3.81 4.42 12.11
CA TYR A 41 3.86 3.43 13.17
C TYR A 41 4.57 2.14 12.71
N PRO A 42 5.90 2.06 12.77
CA PRO A 42 6.63 0.83 12.49
C PRO A 42 6.24 -0.26 13.51
N ILE A 43 5.92 -1.46 13.04
CA ILE A 43 5.63 -2.61 13.90
C ILE A 43 6.71 -3.65 13.74
N ASN A 44 7.46 -3.87 14.83
CA ASN A 44 8.54 -4.84 14.91
C ASN A 44 8.63 -5.42 16.34
N PRO A 45 8.48 -6.75 16.53
CA PRO A 45 8.51 -7.34 17.87
C PRO A 45 9.89 -7.28 18.56
N LYS A 46 10.96 -6.99 17.81
CA LYS A 46 12.34 -7.05 18.32
C LYS A 46 13.04 -5.68 18.39
N ALA A 47 12.60 -4.70 17.60
CA ALA A 47 13.21 -3.38 17.58
C ALA A 47 12.39 -2.38 18.38
N ASP A 48 13.06 -1.38 18.98
CA ASP A 48 12.41 -0.27 19.67
C ASP A 48 12.26 0.94 18.75
N GLU A 49 13.03 0.97 17.67
CA GLU A 49 12.93 1.99 16.62
C GLU A 49 13.28 1.41 15.23
N VAL A 50 12.73 2.03 14.19
CA VAL A 50 13.11 1.80 12.78
C VAL A 50 13.31 3.15 12.12
N ARG A 51 14.52 3.42 11.63
CA ARG A 51 14.91 4.70 11.01
C ARG A 51 14.63 5.94 11.87
N GLY A 52 14.85 5.83 13.19
CA GLY A 52 14.62 6.91 14.15
C GLY A 52 13.15 7.12 14.53
N VAL A 53 12.24 6.29 13.99
CA VAL A 53 10.81 6.30 14.39
C VAL A 53 10.58 5.20 15.42
N LYS A 54 9.91 5.54 16.53
CA LYS A 54 9.53 4.57 17.57
C LYS A 54 8.77 3.40 16.95
N ALA A 55 9.22 2.17 17.25
CA ALA A 55 8.53 0.96 16.83
C ALA A 55 7.66 0.40 17.96
N TYR A 56 6.57 -0.25 17.54
CA TYR A 56 5.62 -0.93 18.42
C TYR A 56 5.77 -2.43 18.28
N LYS A 57 5.52 -3.19 19.34
CA LYS A 57 5.66 -4.66 19.28
C LYS A 57 4.50 -5.29 18.52
N THR A 58 3.31 -4.73 18.70
CA THR A 58 2.08 -5.14 18.01
C THR A 58 1.28 -3.91 17.57
N ILE A 59 0.29 -4.08 16.70
CA ILE A 59 -0.62 -3.00 16.30
C ILE A 59 -1.50 -2.52 17.47
N PHE A 60 -1.69 -3.36 18.49
CA PHE A 60 -2.50 -3.05 19.66
C PHE A 60 -1.81 -2.10 20.65
N ASP A 61 -0.47 -1.97 20.56
CA ASP A 61 0.31 -1.06 21.40
C ASP A 61 0.19 0.40 20.92
N ILE A 62 -0.40 0.63 19.75
CA ILE A 62 -0.71 1.98 19.24
C ILE A 62 -2.02 2.42 19.88
N SER A 63 -2.00 3.54 20.63
CA SER A 63 -3.20 4.10 21.26
C SER A 63 -4.14 4.76 20.27
N GLU A 64 -3.58 5.38 19.25
CA GLU A 64 -4.30 6.15 18.23
C GLU A 64 -4.99 5.25 17.19
N ASP A 65 -5.91 5.84 16.45
CA ASP A 65 -6.51 5.21 15.29
C ASP A 65 -5.49 5.07 14.14
N VAL A 66 -5.58 3.95 13.41
CA VAL A 66 -4.75 3.68 12.25
C VAL A 66 -5.62 3.65 11.00
N ASP A 67 -5.35 4.56 10.06
CA ASP A 67 -6.11 4.66 8.81
C ASP A 67 -5.74 3.56 7.81
N LEU A 68 -4.43 3.31 7.66
CA LEU A 68 -3.87 2.38 6.70
C LEU A 68 -2.85 1.46 7.37
N ALA A 69 -2.95 0.16 7.16
CA ALA A 69 -1.90 -0.79 7.49
C ALA A 69 -1.18 -1.26 6.22
N HIS A 70 0.14 -1.34 6.30
CA HIS A 70 1.00 -1.85 5.24
C HIS A 70 1.66 -3.13 5.71
N ILE A 71 1.39 -4.27 5.06
CA ILE A 71 1.86 -5.59 5.48
C ILE A 71 2.98 -6.08 4.56
N SER A 72 4.16 -6.32 5.13
CA SER A 72 5.38 -6.80 4.44
C SER A 72 6.04 -7.93 5.24
N ILE A 73 5.31 -9.03 5.45
CA ILE A 73 5.75 -10.22 6.18
C ILE A 73 5.53 -11.48 5.32
N PRO A 74 6.14 -12.63 5.65
CA PRO A 74 5.89 -13.87 4.89
C PRO A 74 4.41 -14.23 4.84
N ALA A 75 3.92 -14.69 3.67
CA ALA A 75 2.50 -14.92 3.36
C ALA A 75 1.75 -15.72 4.43
N LYS A 76 2.37 -16.76 4.99
CA LYS A 76 1.77 -17.60 6.05
C LYS A 76 1.37 -16.87 7.34
N PHE A 77 1.87 -15.64 7.55
CA PHE A 77 1.53 -14.83 8.72
C PHE A 77 0.55 -13.70 8.40
N VAL A 78 0.21 -13.52 7.13
CA VAL A 78 -0.63 -12.38 6.68
C VAL A 78 -2.06 -12.51 7.21
N ALA A 79 -2.64 -13.71 7.23
CA ALA A 79 -3.98 -13.95 7.73
C ALA A 79 -4.16 -13.43 9.17
N GLN A 80 -3.22 -13.76 10.06
CA GLN A 80 -3.22 -13.26 11.44
C GLN A 80 -3.05 -11.75 11.51
N ALA A 81 -2.15 -11.17 10.69
CA ALA A 81 -1.94 -9.73 10.67
C ALA A 81 -3.18 -8.96 10.19
N VAL A 82 -3.91 -9.49 9.20
CA VAL A 82 -5.17 -8.91 8.73
C VAL A 82 -6.25 -8.99 9.82
N GLU A 83 -6.33 -10.10 10.55
CA GLU A 83 -7.24 -10.22 11.69
C GLU A 83 -6.95 -9.21 12.79
N ASP A 84 -5.66 -9.03 13.13
CA ASP A 84 -5.22 -8.07 14.14
C ASP A 84 -5.53 -6.63 13.71
N CYS A 85 -5.30 -6.28 12.45
CA CYS A 85 -5.69 -5.00 11.88
C CYS A 85 -7.20 -4.78 11.96
N GLY A 86 -8.00 -5.81 11.64
CA GLY A 86 -9.45 -5.76 11.73
C GLY A 86 -9.95 -5.53 13.16
N LYS A 87 -9.38 -6.23 14.16
CA LYS A 87 -9.66 -6.02 15.58
C LYS A 87 -9.27 -4.63 16.06
N LYS A 88 -8.19 -4.06 15.53
CA LYS A 88 -7.75 -2.68 15.80
C LYS A 88 -8.67 -1.62 15.17
N GLY A 89 -9.50 -2.01 14.19
CA GLY A 89 -10.42 -1.10 13.49
C GLY A 89 -9.86 -0.45 12.23
N VAL A 90 -8.70 -0.90 11.75
CA VAL A 90 -8.12 -0.49 10.46
C VAL A 90 -9.10 -0.79 9.34
N LYS A 91 -9.23 0.14 8.37
CA LYS A 91 -10.19 0.01 7.27
C LYS A 91 -9.56 -0.40 5.95
N TYR A 92 -8.29 -0.05 5.73
CA TYR A 92 -7.56 -0.35 4.51
C TYR A 92 -6.23 -1.01 4.83
N ILE A 93 -5.90 -2.04 4.07
CA ILE A 93 -4.64 -2.78 4.19
C ILE A 93 -4.01 -2.91 2.82
N ILE A 94 -2.73 -2.55 2.70
CA ILE A 94 -1.88 -2.88 1.56
C ILE A 94 -1.08 -4.12 1.92
N ILE A 95 -1.09 -5.14 1.06
CA ILE A 95 -0.32 -6.38 1.25
C ILE A 95 0.72 -6.48 0.13
N ASN A 96 2.00 -6.20 0.46
CA ASN A 96 3.08 -6.41 -0.52
C ASN A 96 3.48 -7.87 -0.66
N SER A 97 3.26 -8.67 0.37
CA SER A 97 3.70 -10.06 0.40
C SER A 97 3.23 -10.82 -0.83
N ALA A 98 4.13 -11.56 -1.46
CA ALA A 98 3.85 -12.56 -2.47
C ALA A 98 3.64 -13.94 -1.83
N GLY A 99 3.18 -14.92 -2.61
CA GLY A 99 2.87 -16.27 -2.17
C GLY A 99 1.37 -16.54 -2.08
N PHE A 100 0.59 -15.85 -2.92
CA PHE A 100 -0.86 -15.95 -3.01
C PHE A 100 -1.27 -16.60 -4.36
N LYS A 101 -2.38 -16.21 -4.98
CA LYS A 101 -2.88 -16.88 -6.20
C LYS A 101 -1.87 -16.98 -7.35
N GLU A 102 -0.87 -16.11 -7.39
CA GLU A 102 0.18 -16.12 -8.42
C GLU A 102 1.09 -17.35 -8.35
N ILE A 103 1.11 -18.06 -7.21
CA ILE A 103 1.88 -19.32 -7.07
C ILE A 103 1.03 -20.58 -7.26
N GLY A 104 -0.26 -20.45 -7.59
CA GLY A 104 -1.18 -21.55 -7.84
C GLY A 104 -2.12 -21.84 -6.67
N THR A 105 -2.64 -23.07 -6.61
CA THR A 105 -3.79 -23.48 -5.78
C THR A 105 -3.60 -23.23 -4.28
N GLU A 106 -2.41 -23.51 -3.75
CA GLU A 106 -2.13 -23.28 -2.32
C GLU A 106 -2.19 -21.79 -1.97
N GLY A 107 -1.58 -20.96 -2.83
CA GLY A 107 -1.61 -19.51 -2.67
C GLY A 107 -3.01 -18.92 -2.86
N GLU A 108 -3.81 -19.47 -3.77
CA GLU A 108 -5.19 -19.06 -3.97
C GLU A 108 -6.06 -19.37 -2.73
N ALA A 109 -5.84 -20.52 -2.08
CA ALA A 109 -6.54 -20.84 -0.83
C ALA A 109 -6.21 -19.83 0.28
N LEU A 110 -4.94 -19.47 0.42
CA LEU A 110 -4.51 -18.46 1.39
C LEU A 110 -5.09 -17.07 1.08
N GLU A 111 -5.14 -16.67 -0.19
CA GLU A 111 -5.77 -15.41 -0.62
C GLU A 111 -7.25 -15.37 -0.23
N LYS A 112 -8.00 -16.44 -0.48
CA LYS A 112 -9.42 -16.57 -0.09
C LYS A 112 -9.62 -16.49 1.43
N GLU A 113 -8.73 -17.12 2.21
CA GLU A 113 -8.74 -17.03 3.67
C GLU A 113 -8.57 -15.57 4.13
N VAL A 114 -7.55 -14.89 3.61
CA VAL A 114 -7.25 -13.49 3.95
C VAL A 114 -8.42 -12.56 3.61
N VAL A 115 -9.02 -12.72 2.43
CA VAL A 115 -10.22 -11.95 2.01
C VAL A 115 -11.41 -12.24 2.94
N THR A 116 -11.61 -13.49 3.34
CA THR A 116 -12.70 -13.87 4.24
C THR A 116 -12.54 -13.20 5.61
N ILE A 117 -11.32 -13.19 6.17
CA ILE A 117 -11.01 -12.52 7.42
C ILE A 117 -11.25 -11.01 7.28
N ALA A 118 -10.75 -10.39 6.23
CA ALA A 118 -10.91 -8.95 5.99
C ALA A 118 -12.40 -8.54 5.95
N ARG A 119 -13.22 -9.30 5.23
CA ARG A 119 -14.67 -9.07 5.13
C ARG A 119 -15.38 -9.13 6.48
N LYS A 120 -14.98 -10.07 7.36
CA LYS A 120 -15.54 -10.22 8.72
C LYS A 120 -15.40 -8.92 9.53
N TYR A 121 -14.32 -8.16 9.33
CA TYR A 121 -14.04 -6.91 10.04
C TYR A 121 -14.36 -5.64 9.23
N GLY A 122 -14.86 -5.77 8.00
CA GLY A 122 -15.13 -4.65 7.10
C GLY A 122 -13.83 -3.94 6.65
N VAL A 123 -12.76 -4.71 6.52
CA VAL A 123 -11.46 -4.25 6.00
C VAL A 123 -11.43 -4.43 4.50
N ARG A 124 -10.87 -3.44 3.77
CA ARG A 124 -10.62 -3.53 2.33
C ARG A 124 -9.13 -3.80 2.07
N ILE A 125 -8.84 -4.70 1.13
CA ILE A 125 -7.48 -5.13 0.80
C ILE A 125 -7.05 -4.56 -0.55
N PHE A 126 -5.85 -3.96 -0.57
CA PHE A 126 -5.11 -3.57 -1.75
C PHE A 126 -3.94 -4.54 -1.96
N GLY A 127 -3.85 -5.20 -3.09
CA GLY A 127 -2.93 -6.29 -3.35
C GLY A 127 -3.63 -7.66 -3.33
N PRO A 128 -3.01 -8.73 -2.84
CA PRO A 128 -1.59 -8.87 -2.43
C PRO A 128 -0.62 -8.85 -3.62
N ASN A 129 0.66 -9.14 -3.37
CA ASN A 129 1.71 -9.18 -4.39
C ASN A 129 1.78 -7.85 -5.17
N CYS A 130 1.77 -6.74 -4.47
CA CYS A 130 1.72 -5.38 -5.03
C CYS A 130 2.89 -4.52 -4.55
N GLN A 131 3.17 -3.41 -5.23
CA GLN A 131 4.15 -2.44 -4.73
C GLN A 131 3.55 -1.49 -3.71
N GLY A 132 2.31 -1.07 -3.91
CA GLY A 132 1.63 -0.15 -3.02
C GLY A 132 1.07 1.08 -3.74
N ILE A 133 1.01 2.19 -3.00
CA ILE A 133 0.45 3.44 -3.50
C ILE A 133 1.36 4.64 -3.22
N ILE A 134 1.25 5.68 -4.06
CA ILE A 134 1.84 6.99 -3.82
C ILE A 134 0.74 8.04 -4.03
N ASN A 135 0.69 9.01 -3.13
CA ASN A 135 -0.03 10.27 -3.30
C ASN A 135 0.97 11.42 -3.17
N SER A 136 1.15 12.17 -4.25
CA SER A 136 2.13 13.25 -4.31
C SER A 136 1.60 14.60 -3.82
N ASP A 137 0.33 14.67 -3.43
CA ASP A 137 -0.26 15.89 -2.88
C ASP A 137 0.64 16.48 -1.79
N PRO A 138 1.01 17.77 -1.87
CA PRO A 138 1.88 18.42 -0.87
C PRO A 138 1.37 18.34 0.56
N ASP A 139 0.05 18.25 0.74
CA ASP A 139 -0.59 18.16 2.06
C ASP A 139 -0.71 16.72 2.58
N VAL A 140 -0.34 15.72 1.77
CA VAL A 140 -0.42 14.28 2.10
C VAL A 140 0.95 13.61 2.05
N ARG A 141 1.62 13.64 0.89
CA ARG A 141 2.95 13.05 0.66
C ARG A 141 3.03 11.57 1.06
N ALA A 142 1.97 10.78 0.82
CA ALA A 142 1.96 9.38 1.17
C ALA A 142 2.77 8.56 0.15
N TYR A 143 3.90 8.01 0.58
CA TYR A 143 4.72 7.09 -0.21
C TYR A 143 4.71 5.70 0.43
N CYS A 144 3.57 5.02 0.30
CA CYS A 144 3.37 3.64 0.79
C CYS A 144 3.74 2.63 -0.31
N ASP A 145 4.98 2.73 -0.81
CA ASP A 145 5.51 1.95 -1.92
C ASP A 145 7.01 1.70 -1.69
N PHE A 146 7.57 0.65 -2.31
CA PHE A 146 8.99 0.31 -2.13
C PHE A 146 9.86 0.61 -3.36
N THR A 147 9.37 1.38 -4.32
CA THR A 147 10.16 1.90 -5.44
C THR A 147 11.09 3.03 -5.00
N PHE A 148 11.89 3.54 -5.95
CA PHE A 148 12.96 4.50 -5.66
C PHE A 148 12.78 5.84 -6.38
N THR A 149 11.73 5.99 -7.18
CA THR A 149 11.42 7.22 -7.92
C THR A 149 10.46 8.05 -7.09
N TYR A 150 10.80 9.30 -6.85
CA TYR A 150 10.00 10.23 -6.05
C TYR A 150 9.32 11.23 -6.99
N PRO A 151 8.07 10.98 -7.40
CA PRO A 151 7.41 11.85 -8.37
C PRO A 151 7.09 13.21 -7.76
N GLU A 152 7.28 14.26 -8.57
CA GLU A 152 6.79 15.58 -8.23
C GLU A 152 5.27 15.66 -8.36
N PRO A 153 4.60 16.58 -7.62
CA PRO A 153 3.17 16.79 -7.74
C PRO A 153 2.75 17.14 -9.17
N GLY A 154 1.63 16.57 -9.62
CA GLY A 154 1.09 16.78 -10.96
C GLY A 154 -0.34 16.31 -11.10
N HIS A 155 -0.78 16.07 -12.35
CA HIS A 155 -2.17 15.78 -12.68
C HIS A 155 -2.37 14.40 -13.35
N ILE A 156 -1.34 13.57 -13.40
CA ILE A 156 -1.40 12.23 -13.98
C ILE A 156 -1.48 11.20 -12.88
N SER A 157 -2.48 10.34 -12.93
CA SER A 157 -2.60 9.19 -12.04
C SER A 157 -2.32 7.90 -12.80
N VAL A 158 -1.54 7.01 -12.22
CA VAL A 158 -1.12 5.75 -12.85
C VAL A 158 -1.56 4.57 -12.01
N VAL A 159 -2.31 3.63 -12.59
CA VAL A 159 -2.57 2.34 -11.98
C VAL A 159 -2.04 1.21 -12.85
N ALA A 160 -1.28 0.30 -12.25
CA ALA A 160 -0.67 -0.83 -12.94
C ALA A 160 -0.84 -2.13 -12.12
N GLN A 161 -1.27 -3.21 -12.76
CA GLN A 161 -1.24 -4.54 -12.13
C GLN A 161 0.20 -5.02 -11.96
N SER A 162 1.04 -4.83 -12.99
CA SER A 162 2.47 -5.10 -12.89
C SER A 162 3.22 -3.98 -12.20
N GLY A 163 3.80 -4.27 -11.04
CA GLY A 163 4.66 -3.33 -10.33
C GLY A 163 5.89 -2.91 -11.15
N GLY A 164 6.51 -3.86 -11.86
CA GLY A 164 7.67 -3.57 -12.71
C GLY A 164 7.35 -2.58 -13.82
N VAL A 165 6.24 -2.78 -14.53
CA VAL A 165 5.80 -1.85 -15.59
C VAL A 165 5.43 -0.49 -15.00
N GLY A 166 4.68 -0.48 -13.90
CA GLY A 166 4.31 0.76 -13.21
C GLY A 166 5.54 1.57 -12.78
N ALA A 167 6.56 0.93 -12.21
CA ALA A 167 7.81 1.58 -11.82
C ALA A 167 8.54 2.19 -13.02
N VAL A 168 8.57 1.51 -14.18
CA VAL A 168 9.18 2.04 -15.42
C VAL A 168 8.41 3.26 -15.93
N ILE A 169 7.06 3.22 -15.91
CA ILE A 169 6.22 4.37 -16.29
C ILE A 169 6.53 5.56 -15.38
N MET A 170 6.56 5.34 -14.07
CA MET A 170 6.85 6.38 -13.08
C MET A 170 8.25 6.97 -13.28
N GLN A 171 9.27 6.13 -13.50
CA GLN A 171 10.63 6.59 -13.79
C GLN A 171 10.68 7.42 -15.08
N ARG A 172 9.97 6.99 -16.13
CA ARG A 172 9.92 7.74 -17.37
C ARG A 172 9.26 9.11 -17.22
N PHE A 173 8.21 9.22 -16.42
CA PHE A 173 7.60 10.51 -16.14
C PHE A 173 8.55 11.42 -15.34
N PHE A 174 9.24 10.86 -14.36
CA PHE A 174 10.25 11.59 -13.60
C PHE A 174 11.36 12.12 -14.50
N ASP A 175 11.92 11.30 -15.41
CA ASP A 175 12.97 11.70 -16.35
C ASP A 175 12.52 12.81 -17.32
N LEU A 176 11.23 12.87 -17.64
CA LEU A 176 10.63 13.89 -18.51
C LEU A 176 10.18 15.14 -17.74
N GLY A 177 10.36 15.20 -16.43
CA GLY A 177 9.86 16.29 -15.59
C GLY A 177 8.33 16.36 -15.51
N VAL A 178 7.65 15.23 -15.73
CA VAL A 178 6.17 15.14 -15.66
C VAL A 178 5.76 14.75 -14.27
N GLY A 179 5.00 15.62 -13.60
CA GLY A 179 4.48 15.36 -12.27
C GLY A 179 3.32 14.36 -12.28
N MET A 180 3.15 13.65 -11.16
CA MET A 180 2.09 12.67 -10.96
C MET A 180 1.18 13.09 -9.80
N ARG A 181 -0.09 12.69 -9.82
CA ARG A 181 -1.05 12.87 -8.73
C ARG A 181 -1.06 11.63 -7.84
N TYR A 182 -1.37 10.49 -8.44
CA TYR A 182 -1.39 9.19 -7.77
C TYR A 182 -0.59 8.15 -8.54
N TYR A 183 -0.04 7.21 -7.79
CA TYR A 183 0.44 5.94 -8.32
C TYR A 183 -0.19 4.80 -7.52
N ALA A 184 -0.57 3.73 -8.19
CA ALA A 184 -1.07 2.52 -7.57
C ALA A 184 -0.58 1.29 -8.34
N SER A 185 0.03 0.33 -7.64
CA SER A 185 0.31 -1.00 -8.20
C SER A 185 -0.46 -2.01 -7.37
N ASN A 186 -1.59 -2.51 -7.87
CA ASN A 186 -2.52 -3.31 -7.09
C ASN A 186 -2.34 -4.84 -7.20
N GLY A 187 -1.31 -5.31 -7.91
CA GLY A 187 -0.91 -6.72 -7.92
C GLY A 187 -2.05 -7.67 -8.25
N ASN A 188 -2.30 -8.65 -7.38
CA ASN A 188 -3.36 -9.65 -7.56
C ASN A 188 -4.78 -9.07 -7.54
N ALA A 189 -4.98 -7.88 -6.99
CA ALA A 189 -6.28 -7.20 -6.90
C ALA A 189 -7.40 -8.08 -6.33
N CYS A 190 -7.15 -8.74 -5.18
CA CYS A 190 -8.08 -9.73 -4.63
C CYS A 190 -9.39 -9.14 -4.07
N ASP A 191 -9.41 -7.82 -3.80
CA ASP A 191 -10.59 -7.12 -3.26
C ASP A 191 -10.77 -5.76 -3.95
N ILE A 192 -9.84 -4.80 -3.79
CA ILE A 192 -9.95 -3.49 -4.45
C ILE A 192 -9.54 -3.63 -5.91
N SER A 193 -10.50 -3.37 -6.81
CA SER A 193 -10.31 -3.50 -8.25
C SER A 193 -9.77 -2.22 -8.89
N ILE A 194 -9.23 -2.34 -10.12
CA ILE A 194 -8.80 -1.19 -10.92
C ILE A 194 -9.99 -0.26 -11.21
N GLU A 195 -11.15 -0.81 -11.48
CA GLU A 195 -12.36 -0.07 -11.81
C GLU A 195 -12.81 0.82 -10.64
N GLU A 196 -12.69 0.32 -9.41
CA GLU A 196 -12.98 1.12 -8.21
C GLU A 196 -11.97 2.26 -8.04
N ILE A 197 -10.69 2.01 -8.32
CA ILE A 197 -9.63 3.03 -8.27
C ILE A 197 -9.87 4.12 -9.31
N ILE A 198 -10.17 3.73 -10.56
CA ILE A 198 -10.47 4.67 -11.65
C ILE A 198 -11.67 5.55 -11.28
N ARG A 199 -12.72 4.95 -10.72
CA ARG A 199 -13.91 5.70 -10.30
C ARG A 199 -13.56 6.71 -9.21
N TYR A 200 -12.78 6.32 -8.21
CA TYR A 200 -12.33 7.21 -7.14
C TYR A 200 -11.48 8.37 -7.67
N TRP A 201 -10.55 8.09 -8.60
CA TRP A 201 -9.71 9.13 -9.20
C TRP A 201 -10.46 10.00 -10.20
N GLY A 202 -11.52 9.48 -10.81
CA GLY A 202 -12.40 10.25 -11.71
C GLY A 202 -13.16 11.38 -10.99
N ASP A 203 -13.37 11.23 -9.69
CA ASP A 203 -14.00 12.26 -8.83
C ASP A 203 -12.96 13.25 -8.26
N ASP A 204 -11.65 13.03 -8.46
CA ASP A 204 -10.58 13.94 -8.02
C ASP A 204 -10.31 15.03 -9.07
N GLU A 205 -10.67 16.27 -8.77
CA GLU A 205 -10.51 17.42 -9.67
C GLU A 205 -9.05 17.68 -10.09
N GLN A 206 -8.07 17.17 -9.32
CA GLN A 206 -6.65 17.30 -9.63
C GLN A 206 -6.16 16.23 -10.60
N THR A 207 -6.87 15.11 -10.75
CA THR A 207 -6.54 14.07 -11.73
C THR A 207 -7.13 14.43 -13.10
N ARG A 208 -6.27 14.69 -14.08
CA ARG A 208 -6.67 15.04 -15.47
C ARG A 208 -6.44 13.92 -16.46
N VAL A 209 -5.52 13.03 -16.18
CA VAL A 209 -5.18 11.87 -17.02
C VAL A 209 -5.00 10.66 -16.13
N ILE A 210 -5.61 9.54 -16.52
CA ILE A 210 -5.40 8.24 -15.88
C ILE A 210 -4.71 7.33 -16.88
N VAL A 211 -3.54 6.81 -16.50
CA VAL A 211 -2.77 5.84 -17.28
C VAL A 211 -2.97 4.47 -16.65
N LEU A 212 -3.33 3.48 -17.48
CA LEU A 212 -3.66 2.12 -17.04
C LEU A 212 -2.71 1.11 -17.67
N TYR A 213 -2.21 0.19 -16.83
CA TYR A 213 -1.62 -1.05 -17.31
C TYR A 213 -2.38 -2.23 -16.70
N VAL A 214 -3.08 -2.98 -17.53
CA VAL A 214 -4.00 -4.04 -17.13
C VAL A 214 -3.57 -5.36 -17.77
N GLU A 215 -3.40 -6.39 -16.96
CA GLU A 215 -3.08 -7.76 -17.39
C GLU A 215 -4.35 -8.62 -17.54
N GLY A 216 -5.38 -8.30 -16.78
CA GLY A 216 -6.69 -8.94 -16.83
C GLY A 216 -7.73 -8.20 -16.00
N LEU A 217 -8.99 -8.27 -16.45
CA LEU A 217 -10.13 -7.76 -15.70
C LEU A 217 -10.78 -8.91 -14.92
N HIS A 218 -11.15 -8.67 -13.66
CA HIS A 218 -11.66 -9.71 -12.79
C HIS A 218 -13.16 -9.98 -12.94
N THR A 219 -13.90 -9.07 -13.59
CA THR A 219 -15.34 -9.24 -13.87
C THR A 219 -15.73 -8.44 -15.10
N LEU A 220 -16.23 -9.14 -16.08
CA LEU A 220 -17.22 -8.59 -17.02
C LEU A 220 -18.59 -8.94 -16.52
#